data_092afd8dff7a06519e4a8af0fa376c4f
#
_entry.id   092afd8dff7a06519e4a8af0fa376c4f
#
_cell.length_a   1.000
_cell.length_b   1.000
_cell.length_c   1.000
_cell.angle_alpha   90.00
_cell.angle_beta   90.00
_cell.angle_gamma   90.00
#
_symmetry.space_group_name_H-M   'P 1'
#
loop_
_entity.id
_entity.type
_entity.pdbx_description
1 polymer ?
#
loop_
_entity_poly.entity_id
_entity_poly.type
_entity_poly.pdbx_seq_one_letter_code
_entity_poly.pdbx_strand_id
1 'polypeptide(L)'
;MSTAYEDYQEGWKRLRSGRTAQATVPLEKARRAEPRKASIREALGIAYFRLRRWEDAEAEFRAVLEISPVNDYAHYALGRCLDKLGRTTEAQGHYKLARSLKPGERRYEAHIREA
;
A
#
# COMPACT_ATOMS: atom_id res chain seq x y z
N MET A 1 -0.98 27.74 3.45
CA MET A 1 -0.85 26.51 2.65
C MET A 1 -0.29 25.40 3.54
N SER A 2 -0.85 24.20 3.39
CA SER A 2 -0.35 23.06 4.16
C SER A 2 0.92 22.49 3.52
N THR A 3 1.77 21.88 4.36
CA THR A 3 2.94 21.15 3.88
C THR A 3 2.53 19.72 3.53
N ALA A 4 3.40 19.03 2.79
CA ALA A 4 3.17 17.60 2.48
C ALA A 4 3.03 16.78 3.77
N TYR A 5 3.81 17.10 4.80
CA TYR A 5 3.72 16.41 6.09
C TYR A 5 2.37 16.62 6.76
N GLU A 6 1.88 17.86 6.78
CA GLU A 6 0.55 18.18 7.33
C GLU A 6 -0.55 17.47 6.56
N ASP A 7 -0.46 17.45 5.23
CA ASP A 7 -1.42 16.73 4.39
C ASP A 7 -1.39 15.23 4.65
N TYR A 8 -0.20 14.66 4.84
CA TYR A 8 -0.02 13.27 5.20
C TYR A 8 -0.67 12.95 6.54
N GLN A 9 -0.45 13.82 7.55
CA GLN A 9 -1.07 13.64 8.87
C GLN A 9 -2.59 13.73 8.79
N GLU A 10 -3.12 14.67 8.02
CA GLU A 10 -4.57 14.80 7.84
C GLU A 10 -5.14 13.56 7.14
N GLY A 11 -4.43 13.02 6.16
CA GLY A 11 -4.82 11.79 5.49
C GLY A 11 -4.95 10.63 6.47
N TRP A 12 -3.94 10.41 7.31
CA TRP A 12 -3.99 9.35 8.31
C TRP A 12 -5.10 9.56 9.33
N LYS A 13 -5.32 10.82 9.75
CA LYS A 13 -6.40 11.14 10.67
C LYS A 13 -7.75 10.69 10.08
N ARG A 14 -7.98 10.97 8.80
CA ARG A 14 -9.21 10.58 8.12
C ARG A 14 -9.30 9.07 7.92
N LEU A 15 -8.19 8.40 7.61
CA LEU A 15 -8.17 6.94 7.51
C LEU A 15 -8.53 6.28 8.84
N ARG A 16 -7.97 6.77 9.94
CA ARG A 16 -8.23 6.22 11.27
C ARG A 16 -9.67 6.46 11.72
N SER A 17 -10.30 7.52 11.25
CA SER A 17 -11.70 7.82 11.59
C SER A 17 -12.70 7.21 10.60
N GLY A 18 -12.23 6.36 9.67
CA GLY A 18 -13.11 5.68 8.72
C GLY A 18 -13.54 6.53 7.53
N ARG A 19 -13.04 7.76 7.41
CA ARG A 19 -13.35 8.65 6.29
C ARG A 19 -12.37 8.44 5.15
N THR A 20 -12.36 7.23 4.59
CA THR A 20 -11.35 6.80 3.64
C THR A 20 -11.39 7.60 2.34
N ALA A 21 -12.58 7.86 1.79
CA ALA A 21 -12.69 8.64 0.56
C ALA A 21 -12.14 10.06 0.76
N GLN A 22 -12.47 10.68 1.89
CA GLN A 22 -11.98 12.02 2.21
C GLN A 22 -10.46 12.04 2.46
N ALA A 23 -9.89 10.91 2.91
CA ALA A 23 -8.45 10.80 3.14
C ALA A 23 -7.64 10.92 1.85
N THR A 24 -8.19 10.51 0.70
CA THR A 24 -7.46 10.58 -0.56
C THR A 24 -7.12 12.01 -0.98
N VAL A 25 -7.94 12.99 -0.59
CA VAL A 25 -7.73 14.38 -0.98
C VAL A 25 -6.41 14.93 -0.45
N PRO A 26 -6.15 14.95 0.87
CA PRO A 26 -4.87 15.43 1.37
C PRO A 26 -3.70 14.51 0.98
N LEU A 27 -3.93 13.19 0.87
CA LEU A 27 -2.86 12.27 0.50
C LEU A 27 -2.42 12.47 -0.96
N GLU A 28 -3.33 12.71 -1.87
CA GLU A 28 -2.99 12.98 -3.27
C GLU A 28 -2.27 14.32 -3.40
N LYS A 29 -2.66 15.31 -2.60
CA LYS A 29 -1.95 16.58 -2.54
C LYS A 29 -0.52 16.40 -2.04
N ALA A 30 -0.35 15.60 -0.99
CA ALA A 30 0.98 15.28 -0.46
C ALA A 30 1.84 14.58 -1.50
N ARG A 31 1.27 13.63 -2.25
CA ARG A 31 1.98 12.90 -3.32
C ARG A 31 2.44 13.85 -4.42
N ARG A 32 1.62 14.83 -4.80
CA ARG A 32 2.01 15.82 -5.80
C ARG A 32 3.22 16.63 -5.34
N ALA A 33 3.26 16.96 -4.05
CA ALA A 33 4.37 17.74 -3.48
C ALA A 33 5.64 16.90 -3.31
N GLU A 34 5.50 15.64 -2.92
CA GLU A 34 6.63 14.74 -2.68
C GLU A 34 6.37 13.36 -3.28
N PRO A 35 6.51 13.21 -4.62
CA PRO A 35 6.13 11.97 -5.32
C PRO A 35 7.00 10.76 -4.99
N ARG A 36 8.17 10.95 -4.38
CA ARG A 36 9.06 9.85 -4.00
C ARG A 36 9.08 9.57 -2.50
N LYS A 37 8.08 10.04 -1.76
CA LYS A 37 7.96 9.76 -0.34
C LYS A 37 7.19 8.46 -0.15
N ALA A 38 7.89 7.39 0.24
CA ALA A 38 7.30 6.06 0.36
C ALA A 38 6.11 6.02 1.32
N SER A 39 6.19 6.73 2.45
CA SER A 39 5.11 6.76 3.43
C SER A 39 3.80 7.31 2.87
N ILE A 40 3.88 8.32 2.00
CA ILE A 40 2.70 8.91 1.35
C ILE A 40 2.10 7.92 0.35
N ARG A 41 2.94 7.27 -0.44
CA ARG A 41 2.50 6.25 -1.40
C ARG A 41 1.83 5.08 -0.70
N GLU A 42 2.41 4.63 0.42
CA GLU A 42 1.83 3.56 1.22
C GLU A 42 0.46 3.94 1.76
N ALA A 43 0.32 5.14 2.32
CA ALA A 43 -0.96 5.62 2.84
C ALA A 43 -2.03 5.68 1.74
N LEU A 44 -1.67 6.16 0.55
CA LEU A 44 -2.57 6.17 -0.60
C LEU A 44 -2.96 4.75 -1.04
N GLY A 45 -1.99 3.85 -1.07
CA GLY A 45 -2.26 2.44 -1.40
C GLY A 45 -3.29 1.84 -0.47
N ILE A 46 -3.15 2.10 0.84
CA ILE A 46 -4.10 1.62 1.85
C ILE A 46 -5.48 2.22 1.61
N ALA A 47 -5.55 3.53 1.36
CA ALA A 47 -6.83 4.22 1.11
C ALA A 47 -7.52 3.65 -0.13
N TYR A 48 -6.80 3.53 -1.23
CA TYR A 48 -7.36 2.99 -2.46
C TYR A 48 -7.81 1.54 -2.28
N PHE A 49 -7.03 0.73 -1.56
CA PHE A 49 -7.41 -0.66 -1.29
C PHE A 49 -8.74 -0.74 -0.53
N ARG A 50 -8.90 0.07 0.49
CA ARG A 50 -10.15 0.12 1.27
C ARG A 50 -11.34 0.56 0.43
N LEU A 51 -11.09 1.40 -0.60
CA LEU A 51 -12.12 1.88 -1.52
C LEU A 51 -12.35 0.92 -2.69
N ARG A 52 -11.71 -0.23 -2.69
CA ARG A 52 -11.77 -1.22 -3.78
C ARG A 52 -11.25 -0.69 -5.11
N ARG A 53 -10.38 0.28 -5.07
CA ARG A 53 -9.70 0.82 -6.25
C ARG A 53 -8.39 0.04 -6.41
N TRP A 54 -8.53 -1.19 -6.88
CA TRP A 54 -7.44 -2.16 -6.86
C TRP A 54 -6.24 -1.77 -7.74
N GLU A 55 -6.50 -1.27 -8.96
CA GLU A 55 -5.41 -0.86 -9.85
C GLU A 55 -4.68 0.37 -9.31
N ASP A 56 -5.40 1.31 -8.73
CA ASP A 56 -4.80 2.51 -8.12
C ASP A 56 -3.93 2.11 -6.93
N ALA A 57 -4.42 1.18 -6.10
CA ALA A 57 -3.66 0.67 -4.96
C ALA A 57 -2.40 -0.06 -5.43
N GLU A 58 -2.53 -0.89 -6.47
CA GLU A 58 -1.40 -1.60 -7.07
C GLU A 58 -0.31 -0.62 -7.49
N ALA A 59 -0.68 0.46 -8.18
CA ALA A 59 0.27 1.46 -8.67
C ALA A 59 1.03 2.10 -7.50
N GLU A 60 0.34 2.41 -6.40
CA GLU A 60 0.98 3.03 -5.24
C GLU A 60 1.96 2.08 -4.55
N PHE A 61 1.58 0.82 -4.36
CA PHE A 61 2.50 -0.14 -3.71
C PHE A 61 3.69 -0.47 -4.61
N ARG A 62 3.51 -0.52 -5.94
CA ARG A 62 4.65 -0.66 -6.86
C ARG A 62 5.59 0.54 -6.74
N ALA A 63 5.05 1.75 -6.59
CA ALA A 63 5.87 2.94 -6.39
C ALA A 63 6.66 2.86 -5.08
N VAL A 64 6.06 2.33 -4.00
CA VAL A 64 6.79 2.08 -2.75
C VAL A 64 7.97 1.15 -2.99
N LEU A 65 7.76 0.08 -3.75
CA LEU A 65 8.82 -0.91 -4.02
C LEU A 65 9.92 -0.39 -4.94
N GLU A 66 9.63 0.58 -5.80
CA GLU A 66 10.67 1.26 -6.57
C GLU A 66 11.58 2.08 -5.67
N ILE A 67 11.00 2.68 -4.60
CA ILE A 67 11.75 3.47 -3.64
C ILE A 67 12.48 2.57 -2.64
N SER A 68 11.82 1.52 -2.16
CA SER A 68 12.33 0.61 -1.14
C SER A 68 11.96 -0.83 -1.48
N PRO A 69 12.81 -1.52 -2.29
CA PRO A 69 12.50 -2.89 -2.74
C PRO A 69 12.42 -3.93 -1.62
N VAL A 70 12.92 -3.62 -0.43
CA VAL A 70 12.92 -4.53 0.72
C VAL A 70 11.81 -4.22 1.72
N ASN A 71 10.84 -3.42 1.31
CA ASN A 71 9.68 -3.12 2.17
C ASN A 71 8.75 -4.33 2.18
N ASP A 72 8.79 -5.09 3.27
CA ASP A 72 8.00 -6.32 3.39
C ASP A 72 6.50 -6.08 3.31
N TYR A 73 6.00 -5.04 3.97
CA TYR A 73 4.56 -4.71 3.93
C TYR A 73 4.09 -4.38 2.52
N ALA A 74 4.90 -3.65 1.74
CA ALA A 74 4.52 -3.28 0.38
C ALA A 74 4.41 -4.50 -0.53
N HIS A 75 5.29 -5.50 -0.37
CA HIS A 75 5.13 -6.77 -1.11
C HIS A 75 3.84 -7.46 -0.72
N TYR A 76 3.54 -7.55 0.56
CA TYR A 76 2.29 -8.16 1.04
C TYR A 76 1.07 -7.42 0.49
N ALA A 77 1.06 -6.09 0.62
CA ALA A 77 -0.06 -5.27 0.16
C ALA A 77 -0.26 -5.35 -1.36
N LEU A 78 0.84 -5.36 -2.11
CA LEU A 78 0.77 -5.56 -3.56
C LEU A 78 0.17 -6.94 -3.88
N GLY A 79 0.58 -7.98 -3.16
CA GLY A 79 -0.01 -9.31 -3.31
C GLY A 79 -1.51 -9.28 -3.10
N ARG A 80 -1.99 -8.56 -2.07
CA ARG A 80 -3.43 -8.43 -1.82
C ARG A 80 -4.16 -7.75 -2.99
N CYS A 81 -3.55 -6.70 -3.57
CA CYS A 81 -4.12 -6.03 -4.75
C CYS A 81 -4.20 -7.00 -5.93
N LEU A 82 -3.13 -7.75 -6.17
CA LEU A 82 -3.05 -8.69 -7.28
C LEU A 82 -4.08 -9.81 -7.15
N ASP A 83 -4.30 -10.31 -5.93
CA ASP A 83 -5.35 -11.30 -5.68
C ASP A 83 -6.72 -10.73 -6.04
N LYS A 84 -7.01 -9.50 -5.64
CA LYS A 84 -8.29 -8.86 -5.98
C LYS A 84 -8.47 -8.68 -7.49
N LEU A 85 -7.36 -8.55 -8.21
CA LEU A 85 -7.37 -8.40 -9.67
C LEU A 85 -7.31 -9.75 -10.41
N GLY A 86 -7.32 -10.86 -9.68
CA GLY A 86 -7.29 -12.20 -10.26
C GLY A 86 -5.90 -12.67 -10.71
N ARG A 87 -4.86 -11.93 -10.38
CA ARG A 87 -3.47 -12.25 -10.75
C ARG A 87 -2.80 -13.05 -9.63
N THR A 88 -3.31 -14.24 -9.41
CA THR A 88 -3.01 -15.07 -8.24
C THR A 88 -1.54 -15.54 -8.19
N THR A 89 -0.99 -15.95 -9.34
CA THR A 89 0.39 -16.44 -9.39
C THR A 89 1.39 -15.34 -9.02
N GLU A 90 1.17 -14.15 -9.57
CA GLU A 90 2.00 -13.00 -9.25
C GLU A 90 1.86 -12.62 -7.78
N ALA A 91 0.62 -12.65 -7.25
CA ALA A 91 0.36 -12.37 -5.84
C ALA A 91 1.16 -13.30 -4.92
N GLN A 92 1.19 -14.61 -5.24
CA GLN A 92 1.93 -15.58 -4.44
C GLN A 92 3.42 -15.26 -4.39
N GLY A 93 3.99 -14.79 -5.49
CA GLY A 93 5.39 -14.36 -5.53
C GLY A 93 5.67 -13.25 -4.52
N HIS A 94 4.79 -12.26 -4.46
CA HIS A 94 4.95 -11.12 -3.54
C HIS A 94 4.74 -11.53 -2.08
N TYR A 95 3.78 -12.41 -1.78
CA TYR A 95 3.61 -12.93 -0.42
C TYR A 95 4.87 -13.67 0.05
N LYS A 96 5.48 -14.47 -0.83
CA LYS A 96 6.71 -15.20 -0.49
C LYS A 96 7.89 -14.25 -0.26
N LEU A 97 7.97 -13.17 -1.05
CA LEU A 97 8.97 -12.13 -0.83
C LEU A 97 8.77 -11.46 0.53
N ALA A 98 7.53 -11.11 0.86
CA ALA A 98 7.22 -10.52 2.16
C ALA A 98 7.65 -11.44 3.30
N ARG A 99 7.34 -12.73 3.20
CA ARG A 99 7.74 -13.73 4.19
C ARG A 99 9.28 -13.83 4.31
N SER A 100 9.98 -13.80 3.18
CA SER A 100 11.44 -13.84 3.19
C SER A 100 12.04 -12.63 3.90
N LEU A 101 11.43 -11.46 3.70
CA LEU A 101 11.93 -10.23 4.30
C LEU A 101 11.58 -10.12 5.79
N LYS A 102 10.47 -10.69 6.21
CA LYS A 102 10.02 -10.68 7.61
C LYS A 102 9.43 -12.04 7.98
N PRO A 103 10.28 -13.03 8.30
CA PRO A 103 9.80 -14.36 8.69
C PRO A 103 8.98 -14.31 9.98
N GLY A 104 7.94 -15.16 10.05
CA GLY A 104 7.11 -15.27 11.25
C GLY A 104 5.93 -14.29 11.30
N GLU A 105 5.80 -13.39 10.31
CA GLU A 105 4.63 -12.52 10.25
C GLU A 105 3.44 -13.33 9.72
N ARG A 106 2.46 -13.56 10.62
CA ARG A 106 1.32 -14.42 10.31
C ARG A 106 0.49 -13.94 9.12
N ARG A 107 0.36 -12.63 8.94
CA ARG A 107 -0.41 -12.10 7.82
C ARG A 107 0.15 -12.54 6.49
N TYR A 108 1.47 -12.59 6.38
CA TYR A 108 2.12 -12.97 5.12
C TYR A 108 1.94 -14.46 4.84
N GLU A 109 2.12 -15.28 5.86
CA GLU A 109 1.97 -16.73 5.72
C GLU A 109 0.53 -17.16 5.43
N ALA A 110 -0.45 -16.45 5.99
CA ALA A 110 -1.85 -16.79 5.84
C ALA A 110 -2.31 -16.77 4.37
N HIS A 111 -1.66 -16.00 3.51
CA HIS A 111 -2.04 -15.90 2.10
C HIS A 111 -1.21 -16.77 1.17
N ILE A 112 -0.14 -17.41 1.68
CA ILE A 112 0.71 -18.27 0.86
C ILE A 112 0.05 -19.62 0.68
N ARG A 113 -0.01 -20.08 -0.58
CA ARG A 113 -0.49 -21.41 -0.93
C ARG A 113 0.71 -22.29 -1.19
N GLU A 114 0.89 -23.31 -0.36
CA GLU A 114 1.91 -24.32 -0.55
C GLU A 114 1.31 -25.46 -1.37
N ALA A 115 2.03 -25.90 -2.40
CA ALA A 115 1.58 -27.00 -3.24
C ALA A 115 1.73 -28.34 -2.52
#